data_7febbfb4c750ea83ccb591cc3e069693
#
_entry.id   7febbfb4c750ea83ccb591cc3e069693
#
_cell.length_a   1.000
_cell.length_b   1.000
_cell.length_c   1.000
_cell.angle_alpha   90.00
_cell.angle_beta   90.00
_cell.angle_gamma   90.00
#
_symmetry.space_group_name_H-M   'P 1'
#
loop_
_entity.id
_entity.type
_entity.pdbx_description
1 polymer ?
#
loop_
_entity_poly.entity_id
_entity_poly.type
_entity_poly.pdbx_seq_one_letter_code
_entity_poly.pdbx_strand_id
1 'polypeptide(L)'
;MIPSIPGVSSSHQGASWGGAIASPNPSVVFTVGTFAIGTLLIVGTAATPAAAQSIVPANDETGTRVRVDGDRYIIRGGQLSEDGVNLFQSFERFGLSRNEIALFRSDPAIQNILARVVGGDPSLINGLLQITGGNSNLYLMNPAGILFGASARLDVPAAFTATTASGIGFEQGWFNGSGSNDYARLVGTPTQFAFTMAEPGRSPTQATSAFLKVIPSPCWVAASLTPENSPHRRGKLP
;
A
#
# COMPACT_ATOMS: atom_id res chain seq x y z
N MET A 1 35.69 47.15 8.61
CA MET A 1 36.57 46.54 9.59
C MET A 1 36.48 45.02 9.43
N ILE A 2 37.51 44.47 8.83
CA ILE A 2 37.77 43.03 8.68
C ILE A 2 38.96 42.72 9.58
N PRO A 3 38.95 41.63 10.29
CA PRO A 3 40.20 40.90 10.54
C PRO A 3 40.03 39.41 10.18
N SER A 4 40.78 38.91 9.22
CA SER A 4 42.09 38.26 9.31
C SER A 4 42.04 36.82 9.79
N ILE A 5 42.39 35.94 8.86
CA ILE A 5 42.72 34.53 9.01
C ILE A 5 44.21 34.40 9.39
N PRO A 6 44.58 33.42 10.20
CA PRO A 6 45.81 32.69 10.00
C PRO A 6 45.52 31.17 10.08
N GLY A 7 46.22 30.27 9.51
CA GLY A 7 47.49 30.16 8.84
C GLY A 7 47.74 28.66 8.66
N VAL A 8 48.18 28.31 7.47
CA VAL A 8 48.57 26.96 7.03
C VAL A 8 49.87 26.58 7.69
N SER A 9 50.02 25.34 8.13
CA SER A 9 51.32 24.73 8.38
C SER A 9 51.33 23.30 7.86
N SER A 10 52.09 23.11 6.82
CA SER A 10 52.52 21.84 6.24
C SER A 10 53.78 21.36 6.97
N SER A 11 53.86 20.09 7.26
CA SER A 11 55.15 19.40 7.49
C SER A 11 55.16 18.04 6.81
N HIS A 12 56.02 17.98 5.83
CA HIS A 12 56.59 16.76 5.22
C HIS A 12 57.56 16.12 6.16
N GLN A 13 57.63 14.80 6.19
CA GLN A 13 58.84 13.95 6.34
C GLN A 13 58.29 12.52 6.27
N GLY A 14 58.85 11.52 5.61
CA GLY A 14 60.15 11.28 5.08
C GLY A 14 60.26 9.76 4.96
N ALA A 15 60.76 9.29 3.87
CA ALA A 15 60.85 7.89 3.44
C ALA A 15 61.83 7.07 4.31
N SER A 16 61.63 5.79 4.43
CA SER A 16 62.71 4.81 4.64
C SER A 16 62.38 3.50 3.98
N TRP A 17 63.31 3.14 3.09
CA TRP A 17 63.41 1.84 2.39
C TRP A 17 64.05 0.82 3.30
N GLY A 18 63.54 -0.43 3.29
CA GLY A 18 64.23 -1.56 3.90
C GLY A 18 63.77 -2.87 3.26
N GLY A 19 64.54 -3.35 2.30
CA GLY A 19 64.32 -4.61 1.63
C GLY A 19 64.82 -5.80 2.46
N ALA A 20 64.24 -6.96 2.26
CA ALA A 20 64.92 -8.28 2.41
C ALA A 20 64.18 -9.31 1.57
N ILE A 21 64.94 -9.89 0.69
CA ILE A 21 64.76 -11.07 -0.13
C ILE A 21 64.92 -12.35 0.72
N ALA A 22 64.06 -13.35 0.54
CA ALA A 22 64.42 -14.78 0.55
C ALA A 22 63.22 -15.66 0.14
N SER A 23 63.35 -16.34 -1.01
CA SER A 23 62.70 -17.62 -1.29
C SER A 23 63.43 -18.72 -0.50
N PRO A 24 62.89 -19.94 -0.28
CA PRO A 24 62.66 -20.88 -1.37
C PRO A 24 61.40 -21.72 -1.25
N ASN A 25 60.95 -22.23 -2.39
CA ASN A 25 60.00 -23.31 -2.54
C ASN A 25 60.40 -24.58 -1.77
N PRO A 26 59.42 -25.35 -1.32
CA PRO A 26 59.51 -26.78 -1.59
C PRO A 26 58.21 -27.42 -2.09
N SER A 27 58.43 -28.22 -3.13
CA SER A 27 57.82 -29.50 -3.41
C SER A 27 56.31 -29.63 -3.53
N VAL A 28 55.90 -29.66 -4.77
CA VAL A 28 54.61 -30.20 -5.20
C VAL A 28 54.56 -31.70 -4.91
N VAL A 29 53.75 -32.11 -3.94
CA VAL A 29 53.35 -33.50 -3.77
C VAL A 29 51.97 -33.65 -4.41
N PHE A 30 51.93 -34.36 -5.54
CA PHE A 30 50.68 -34.82 -6.13
C PHE A 30 50.13 -35.97 -5.29
N THR A 31 49.11 -35.67 -4.49
CA THR A 31 48.30 -36.72 -3.90
C THR A 31 47.11 -36.97 -4.83
N VAL A 32 47.11 -38.17 -5.43
CA VAL A 32 45.95 -38.65 -6.20
C VAL A 32 44.84 -38.92 -5.20
N GLY A 33 43.95 -37.93 -5.03
CA GLY A 33 42.75 -38.04 -4.21
C GLY A 33 41.60 -38.60 -5.02
N THR A 34 41.06 -39.68 -4.55
CA THR A 34 39.88 -40.42 -4.97
C THR A 34 38.70 -39.46 -5.22
N PHE A 35 38.11 -39.49 -6.43
CA PHE A 35 36.90 -38.78 -6.75
C PHE A 35 35.74 -39.35 -5.93
N ALA A 36 35.38 -38.69 -4.84
CA ALA A 36 34.12 -38.89 -4.18
C ALA A 36 33.06 -38.11 -5.01
N ILE A 37 32.12 -38.87 -5.58
CA ILE A 37 30.94 -38.31 -6.23
C ILE A 37 30.13 -37.59 -5.13
N GLY A 38 30.37 -36.28 -4.96
CA GLY A 38 29.60 -35.44 -4.07
C GLY A 38 28.22 -35.22 -4.66
N THR A 39 27.22 -35.83 -4.06
CA THR A 39 25.80 -35.52 -4.34
C THR A 39 25.57 -34.05 -4.01
N LEU A 40 25.40 -33.22 -5.04
CA LEU A 40 25.03 -31.82 -4.90
C LEU A 40 23.61 -31.78 -4.32
N LEU A 41 23.48 -31.60 -3.03
CA LEU A 41 22.23 -31.29 -2.37
C LEU A 41 21.85 -29.87 -2.80
N ILE A 42 20.95 -29.74 -3.79
CA ILE A 42 20.29 -28.49 -4.10
C ILE A 42 19.32 -28.23 -2.93
N VAL A 43 19.77 -27.47 -1.95
CA VAL A 43 18.87 -26.88 -0.94
C VAL A 43 18.05 -25.84 -1.67
N GLY A 44 16.89 -26.27 -2.16
CA GLY A 44 15.89 -25.34 -2.65
C GLY A 44 15.51 -24.41 -1.51
N THR A 45 15.90 -23.13 -1.60
CA THR A 45 15.36 -22.11 -0.73
C THR A 45 13.86 -22.02 -1.04
N ALA A 46 13.05 -22.67 -0.20
CA ALA A 46 11.62 -22.40 -0.21
C ALA A 46 11.47 -20.89 -0.02
N ALA A 47 11.00 -20.19 -1.06
CA ALA A 47 10.59 -18.81 -0.94
C ALA A 47 9.53 -18.79 0.17
N THR A 48 9.88 -18.22 1.32
CA THR A 48 8.89 -17.92 2.35
C THR A 48 7.80 -17.11 1.68
N PRO A 49 6.51 -17.51 1.77
CA PRO A 49 5.44 -16.68 1.25
C PRO A 49 5.62 -15.30 1.87
N ALA A 50 5.66 -14.26 1.03
CA ALA A 50 5.70 -12.89 1.49
C ALA A 50 4.58 -12.76 2.53
N ALA A 51 4.96 -12.39 3.76
CA ALA A 51 4.00 -12.24 4.84
C ALA A 51 2.89 -11.33 4.31
N ALA A 52 1.66 -11.84 4.32
CA ALA A 52 0.53 -11.10 3.84
C ALA A 52 0.50 -9.75 4.54
N GLN A 53 0.26 -8.69 3.77
CA GLN A 53 0.18 -7.35 4.31
C GLN A 53 -0.93 -7.33 5.36
N SER A 54 -0.56 -7.18 6.61
CA SER A 54 -1.51 -7.04 7.71
C SER A 54 -2.21 -5.68 7.63
N ILE A 55 -3.35 -5.54 8.29
CA ILE A 55 -3.99 -4.24 8.48
C ILE A 55 -3.32 -3.53 9.64
N VAL A 56 -2.67 -2.41 9.36
CA VAL A 56 -1.98 -1.58 10.35
C VAL A 56 -2.63 -0.19 10.34
N PRO A 57 -3.16 0.28 11.48
CA PRO A 57 -3.72 1.63 11.56
C PRO A 57 -2.61 2.66 11.38
N ALA A 58 -2.92 3.80 10.75
CA ALA A 58 -2.02 4.93 10.71
C ALA A 58 -1.91 5.59 12.09
N ASN A 59 -0.73 6.08 12.41
CA ASN A 59 -0.51 6.86 13.63
C ASN A 59 -0.78 8.34 13.34
N ASP A 60 -2.05 8.68 13.13
CA ASP A 60 -2.52 10.02 12.81
C ASP A 60 -3.73 10.43 13.69
N GLU A 61 -4.26 11.64 13.44
CA GLU A 61 -5.38 12.20 14.20
C GLU A 61 -6.71 11.44 14.04
N THR A 62 -6.83 10.48 13.11
CA THR A 62 -8.08 9.72 12.96
C THR A 62 -8.38 8.85 14.17
N GLY A 63 -7.37 8.41 14.89
CA GLY A 63 -7.56 7.50 16.02
C GLY A 63 -8.14 6.14 15.62
N THR A 64 -7.90 5.73 14.38
CA THR A 64 -8.25 4.38 13.90
C THR A 64 -7.59 3.31 14.75
N ARG A 65 -8.33 2.27 15.11
CA ARG A 65 -7.84 1.16 15.95
C ARG A 65 -8.13 -0.17 15.29
N VAL A 66 -7.14 -1.05 15.31
CA VAL A 66 -7.27 -2.42 14.79
C VAL A 66 -6.93 -3.39 15.90
N ARG A 67 -7.86 -4.30 16.22
CA ARG A 67 -7.63 -5.42 17.12
C ARG A 67 -7.63 -6.71 16.30
N VAL A 68 -6.58 -7.49 16.45
CA VAL A 68 -6.50 -8.81 15.82
C VAL A 68 -7.10 -9.85 16.77
N ASP A 69 -7.95 -10.72 16.21
CA ASP A 69 -8.63 -11.81 16.92
C ASP A 69 -8.67 -13.03 15.98
N GLY A 70 -7.67 -13.88 16.08
CA GLY A 70 -7.42 -14.95 15.11
C GLY A 70 -7.22 -14.36 13.71
N ASP A 71 -8.03 -14.80 12.76
CA ASP A 71 -7.99 -14.33 11.36
C ASP A 71 -8.82 -13.05 11.14
N ARG A 72 -9.28 -12.39 12.21
CA ARG A 72 -10.12 -11.19 12.12
C ARG A 72 -9.38 -9.95 12.56
N TYR A 73 -9.41 -8.93 11.72
CA TYR A 73 -9.00 -7.57 12.03
C TYR A 73 -10.24 -6.75 12.36
N ILE A 74 -10.50 -6.54 13.65
CA ILE A 74 -11.64 -5.76 14.13
C ILE A 74 -11.25 -4.30 14.12
N ILE A 75 -11.85 -3.54 13.19
CA ILE A 75 -11.56 -2.13 12.94
C ILE A 75 -12.58 -1.27 13.65
N ARG A 76 -12.10 -0.32 14.43
CA ARG A 76 -12.90 0.61 15.25
C ARG A 76 -12.22 1.97 15.30
N GLY A 77 -12.90 2.93 15.94
CA GLY A 77 -12.42 4.30 16.01
C GLY A 77 -12.53 5.00 14.66
N GLY A 78 -11.88 6.12 14.53
CA GLY A 78 -12.02 7.01 13.39
C GLY A 78 -12.53 8.37 13.83
N GLN A 79 -12.53 9.33 12.90
CA GLN A 79 -13.15 10.64 13.08
C GLN A 79 -14.52 10.68 12.42
N LEU A 80 -15.46 11.34 13.05
CA LEU A 80 -16.79 11.60 12.48
C LEU A 80 -16.82 12.99 11.82
N SER A 81 -17.60 13.11 10.76
CA SER A 81 -18.06 14.42 10.30
C SER A 81 -18.96 15.09 11.34
N GLU A 82 -19.13 16.41 11.24
CA GLU A 82 -19.98 17.18 12.19
C GLU A 82 -21.44 16.68 12.19
N ASP A 83 -21.96 16.24 11.03
CA ASP A 83 -23.29 15.66 10.91
C ASP A 83 -23.37 14.18 11.37
N GLY A 84 -22.24 13.56 11.73
CA GLY A 84 -22.16 12.20 12.24
C GLY A 84 -22.39 11.09 11.21
N VAL A 85 -22.61 11.43 9.92
CA VAL A 85 -22.95 10.42 8.90
C VAL A 85 -21.72 9.78 8.21
N ASN A 86 -20.55 10.42 8.30
CA ASN A 86 -19.31 9.92 7.72
C ASN A 86 -18.32 9.54 8.81
N LEU A 87 -17.77 8.32 8.72
CA LEU A 87 -16.71 7.81 9.58
C LEU A 87 -15.42 7.69 8.76
N PHE A 88 -14.40 8.45 9.14
CA PHE A 88 -13.09 8.48 8.49
C PHE A 88 -12.09 7.62 9.24
N GLN A 89 -11.43 6.71 8.52
CA GLN A 89 -10.42 5.81 9.05
C GLN A 89 -9.15 5.89 8.21
N SER A 90 -8.00 5.69 8.84
CA SER A 90 -6.68 5.81 8.18
C SER A 90 -5.79 4.64 8.55
N PHE A 91 -5.13 4.08 7.55
CA PHE A 91 -4.27 2.91 7.68
C PHE A 91 -2.89 3.20 7.11
N GLU A 92 -1.86 2.76 7.79
CA GLU A 92 -0.50 2.71 7.26
C GLU A 92 -0.42 1.63 6.16
N ARG A 93 -1.00 0.46 6.43
CA ARG A 93 -1.10 -0.65 5.47
C ARG A 93 -2.45 -1.31 5.56
N PHE A 94 -2.94 -1.78 4.43
CA PHE A 94 -4.21 -2.48 4.36
C PHE A 94 -4.12 -3.65 3.38
N GLY A 95 -4.06 -4.87 3.89
CA GLY A 95 -4.03 -6.08 3.09
C GLY A 95 -4.68 -7.24 3.82
N LEU A 96 -5.15 -8.23 3.07
CA LEU A 96 -5.83 -9.42 3.58
C LEU A 96 -5.38 -10.67 2.84
N SER A 97 -5.00 -11.68 3.58
CA SER A 97 -4.82 -13.05 3.10
C SER A 97 -6.16 -13.75 2.89
N ARG A 98 -6.12 -14.93 2.26
CA ARG A 98 -7.31 -15.70 1.82
C ARG A 98 -8.38 -15.91 2.89
N ASN A 99 -8.01 -16.19 4.12
CA ASN A 99 -8.95 -16.53 5.20
C ASN A 99 -9.16 -15.37 6.17
N GLU A 100 -8.47 -14.26 5.97
CA GLU A 100 -8.56 -13.11 6.84
C GLU A 100 -9.81 -12.28 6.57
N ILE A 101 -10.29 -11.62 7.61
CA ILE A 101 -11.50 -10.81 7.60
C ILE A 101 -11.16 -9.42 8.14
N ALA A 102 -11.39 -8.38 7.35
CA ALA A 102 -11.44 -7.01 7.82
C ALA A 102 -12.88 -6.69 8.25
N LEU A 103 -13.10 -6.61 9.55
CA LEU A 103 -14.39 -6.34 10.13
C LEU A 103 -14.49 -4.88 10.55
N PHE A 104 -15.14 -4.05 9.74
CA PHE A 104 -15.46 -2.67 10.06
C PHE A 104 -16.67 -2.61 10.99
N ARG A 105 -16.50 -1.97 12.15
CA ARG A 105 -17.60 -1.73 13.08
C ARG A 105 -18.24 -0.40 12.75
N SER A 106 -19.51 -0.46 12.39
CA SER A 106 -20.33 0.71 12.09
C SER A 106 -21.37 0.93 13.20
N ASP A 107 -22.19 1.94 12.99
CA ASP A 107 -23.36 2.31 13.80
C ASP A 107 -24.50 2.63 12.83
N PRO A 108 -25.79 2.47 13.23
CA PRO A 108 -26.93 2.79 12.37
C PRO A 108 -26.97 4.24 11.85
N ALA A 109 -26.35 5.20 12.54
CA ALA A 109 -26.26 6.59 12.10
C ALA A 109 -25.23 6.80 10.99
N ILE A 110 -24.21 5.92 10.88
CA ILE A 110 -23.12 6.06 9.91
C ILE A 110 -23.58 5.59 8.53
N GLN A 111 -23.62 6.51 7.57
CA GLN A 111 -23.97 6.21 6.18
C GLN A 111 -22.75 5.82 5.34
N ASN A 112 -21.58 6.41 5.65
CA ASN A 112 -20.35 6.15 4.88
C ASN A 112 -19.19 5.89 5.82
N ILE A 113 -18.43 4.82 5.55
CA ILE A 113 -17.11 4.56 6.10
C ILE A 113 -16.10 4.87 5.00
N LEU A 114 -15.20 5.83 5.26
CA LEU A 114 -14.16 6.24 4.33
C LEU A 114 -12.79 5.83 4.89
N ALA A 115 -12.21 4.81 4.30
CA ALA A 115 -10.92 4.23 4.70
C ALA A 115 -9.84 4.67 3.70
N ARG A 116 -8.78 5.34 4.17
CA ARG A 116 -7.60 5.67 3.37
C ARG A 116 -6.39 4.84 3.78
N VAL A 117 -5.48 4.59 2.84
CA VAL A 117 -4.19 3.95 3.08
C VAL A 117 -3.08 4.94 2.71
N VAL A 118 -2.21 5.26 3.68
CA VAL A 118 -1.23 6.35 3.57
C VAL A 118 0.23 5.88 3.45
N GLY A 119 0.53 4.60 3.70
CA GLY A 119 1.91 4.10 3.80
C GLY A 119 2.64 3.91 2.46
N GLY A 120 1.97 4.16 1.33
CA GLY A 120 2.60 4.11 0.01
C GLY A 120 2.69 2.74 -0.64
N ASP A 121 2.27 1.67 0.04
CA ASP A 121 2.24 0.31 -0.51
C ASP A 121 0.86 -0.03 -1.09
N PRO A 122 0.78 -0.75 -2.22
CA PRO A 122 -0.49 -1.24 -2.75
C PRO A 122 -1.20 -2.18 -1.77
N SER A 123 -2.53 -2.14 -1.75
CA SER A 123 -3.38 -3.06 -0.98
C SER A 123 -3.64 -4.33 -1.78
N LEU A 124 -3.30 -5.50 -1.21
CA LEU A 124 -3.64 -6.81 -1.76
C LEU A 124 -4.76 -7.43 -0.93
N ILE A 125 -5.94 -7.58 -1.52
CA ILE A 125 -7.14 -8.08 -0.85
C ILE A 125 -7.47 -9.48 -1.36
N ASN A 126 -7.19 -10.51 -0.56
CA ASN A 126 -7.54 -11.91 -0.84
C ASN A 126 -8.57 -12.47 0.17
N GLY A 127 -8.99 -11.68 1.15
CA GLY A 127 -9.89 -12.05 2.22
C GLY A 127 -11.27 -11.41 2.11
N LEU A 128 -11.97 -11.36 3.22
CA LEU A 128 -13.32 -10.82 3.35
C LEU A 128 -13.29 -9.39 3.88
N LEU A 129 -13.91 -8.45 3.17
CA LEU A 129 -14.26 -7.12 3.70
C LEU A 129 -15.70 -7.20 4.22
N GLN A 130 -15.88 -6.92 5.51
CA GLN A 130 -17.17 -7.04 6.18
C GLN A 130 -17.49 -5.78 6.98
N ILE A 131 -18.75 -5.34 6.95
CA ILE A 131 -19.29 -4.30 7.84
C ILE A 131 -20.32 -4.91 8.76
N THR A 132 -20.32 -4.51 10.03
CA THR A 132 -21.36 -4.89 10.99
C THR A 132 -21.74 -3.72 11.87
N GLY A 133 -23.00 -3.68 12.31
CA GLY A 133 -23.54 -2.68 13.24
C GLY A 133 -24.30 -1.54 12.58
N GLY A 134 -24.28 -1.43 11.25
CA GLY A 134 -24.99 -0.41 10.49
C GLY A 134 -25.15 -0.79 9.04
N ASN A 135 -25.85 0.04 8.26
CA ASN A 135 -26.04 -0.12 6.81
C ASN A 135 -25.23 0.94 6.05
N SER A 136 -23.90 0.84 6.17
CA SER A 136 -22.99 1.86 5.66
C SER A 136 -22.38 1.47 4.32
N ASN A 137 -22.14 2.47 3.47
CA ASN A 137 -21.24 2.33 2.32
C ASN A 137 -19.79 2.20 2.81
N LEU A 138 -18.95 1.49 2.06
CA LEU A 138 -17.51 1.42 2.30
C LEU A 138 -16.75 2.01 1.13
N TYR A 139 -15.94 3.01 1.40
CA TYR A 139 -14.97 3.58 0.47
C TYR A 139 -13.57 3.18 0.92
N LEU A 140 -12.84 2.46 0.06
CA LEU A 140 -11.43 2.12 0.27
C LEU A 140 -10.58 2.89 -0.73
N MET A 141 -9.77 3.83 -0.25
CA MET A 141 -8.90 4.66 -1.05
C MET A 141 -7.43 4.31 -0.78
N ASN A 142 -6.72 3.92 -1.85
CA ASN A 142 -5.27 3.73 -1.79
C ASN A 142 -4.62 4.27 -3.06
N PRO A 143 -3.98 5.44 -3.04
CA PRO A 143 -3.30 6.01 -4.21
C PRO A 143 -2.18 5.12 -4.77
N ALA A 144 -1.57 4.25 -3.94
CA ALA A 144 -0.54 3.32 -4.37
C ALA A 144 -1.08 2.11 -5.15
N GLY A 145 -2.38 1.87 -5.11
CA GLY A 145 -3.05 0.78 -5.83
C GLY A 145 -3.84 -0.16 -4.94
N ILE A 146 -4.83 -0.83 -5.54
CA ILE A 146 -5.64 -1.86 -4.88
C ILE A 146 -5.79 -3.04 -5.83
N LEU A 147 -5.42 -4.23 -5.36
CA LEU A 147 -5.56 -5.49 -6.10
C LEU A 147 -6.49 -6.42 -5.34
N PHE A 148 -7.51 -6.91 -6.04
CA PHE A 148 -8.39 -7.95 -5.53
C PHE A 148 -7.96 -9.29 -6.11
N GLY A 149 -7.56 -10.21 -5.23
CA GLY A 149 -7.20 -11.56 -5.64
C GLY A 149 -8.44 -12.46 -5.77
N ALA A 150 -8.23 -13.67 -6.29
CA ALA A 150 -9.31 -14.62 -6.61
C ALA A 150 -10.17 -15.04 -5.38
N SER A 151 -9.68 -14.83 -4.16
CA SER A 151 -10.40 -15.18 -2.93
C SER A 151 -11.03 -13.97 -2.24
N ALA A 152 -10.95 -12.79 -2.85
CA ALA A 152 -11.55 -11.58 -2.31
C ALA A 152 -13.08 -11.72 -2.23
N ARG A 153 -13.64 -11.31 -1.11
CA ARG A 153 -15.08 -11.36 -0.85
C ARG A 153 -15.54 -10.08 -0.17
N LEU A 154 -16.80 -9.72 -0.42
CA LEU A 154 -17.44 -8.53 0.14
C LEU A 154 -18.71 -8.96 0.89
N ASP A 155 -18.83 -8.50 2.13
CA ASP A 155 -20.06 -8.55 2.94
C ASP A 155 -20.32 -7.13 3.47
N VAL A 156 -20.69 -6.26 2.53
CA VAL A 156 -20.98 -4.86 2.75
C VAL A 156 -22.46 -4.64 2.49
N PRO A 157 -23.23 -4.18 3.48
CA PRO A 157 -24.69 -4.11 3.39
C PRO A 157 -25.20 -3.05 2.41
N ALA A 158 -24.36 -2.03 2.11
CA ALA A 158 -24.66 -0.98 1.14
C ALA A 158 -23.62 -1.00 0.00
N ALA A 159 -23.28 0.14 -0.59
CA ALA A 159 -22.34 0.20 -1.71
C ALA A 159 -20.88 0.05 -1.25
N PHE A 160 -20.07 -0.60 -2.09
CA PHE A 160 -18.62 -0.64 -1.94
C PHE A 160 -17.94 0.13 -3.08
N THR A 161 -16.96 0.95 -2.74
CA THR A 161 -16.15 1.71 -3.69
C THR A 161 -14.67 1.52 -3.36
N ALA A 162 -13.89 1.01 -4.29
CA ALA A 162 -12.43 1.00 -4.21
C ALA A 162 -11.87 2.00 -5.22
N THR A 163 -10.91 2.83 -4.81
CA THR A 163 -10.35 3.87 -5.67
C THR A 163 -8.87 4.11 -5.42
N THR A 164 -8.15 4.44 -6.48
CA THR A 164 -6.75 4.92 -6.43
C THR A 164 -6.67 6.45 -6.47
N ALA A 165 -7.79 7.12 -6.25
CA ALA A 165 -7.84 8.58 -6.17
C ALA A 165 -6.90 9.11 -5.07
N SER A 166 -6.36 10.30 -5.27
CA SER A 166 -5.61 11.05 -4.27
C SER A 166 -6.51 11.80 -3.28
N GLY A 167 -7.82 11.87 -3.57
CA GLY A 167 -8.81 12.48 -2.69
C GLY A 167 -10.24 12.13 -3.08
N ILE A 168 -11.13 12.16 -2.08
CA ILE A 168 -12.57 12.01 -2.22
C ILE A 168 -13.22 13.34 -1.83
N GLY A 169 -13.98 13.94 -2.76
CA GLY A 169 -14.55 15.27 -2.61
C GLY A 169 -15.95 15.25 -2.02
N PHE A 170 -16.17 16.19 -1.13
CA PHE A 170 -17.44 16.58 -0.53
C PHE A 170 -17.83 18.00 -0.97
N GLU A 171 -19.01 18.45 -0.65
CA GLU A 171 -19.43 19.81 -0.98
C GLU A 171 -18.51 20.88 -0.37
N GLN A 172 -18.03 20.66 0.87
CA GLN A 172 -17.23 21.64 1.62
C GLN A 172 -15.77 21.26 1.82
N GLY A 173 -15.23 20.31 1.05
CA GLY A 173 -13.82 19.93 1.19
C GLY A 173 -13.46 18.59 0.60
N TRP A 174 -12.25 18.15 0.91
CA TRP A 174 -11.68 16.92 0.39
C TRP A 174 -11.17 16.02 1.52
N PHE A 175 -11.50 14.75 1.44
CA PHE A 175 -10.82 13.69 2.18
C PHE A 175 -9.60 13.26 1.39
N ASN A 176 -8.43 13.79 1.76
CA ASN A 176 -7.18 13.57 1.05
C ASN A 176 -6.58 12.21 1.41
N GLY A 177 -5.96 11.57 0.42
CA GLY A 177 -5.24 10.30 0.60
C GLY A 177 -3.95 10.42 1.42
N SER A 178 -3.47 11.65 1.67
CA SER A 178 -2.31 11.95 2.51
C SER A 178 -2.46 13.30 3.20
N GLY A 179 -1.67 13.53 4.26
CA GLY A 179 -1.74 14.75 5.05
C GLY A 179 -2.96 14.82 5.98
N SER A 180 -3.12 15.97 6.62
CA SER A 180 -4.24 16.25 7.53
C SER A 180 -5.53 16.56 6.77
N ASN A 181 -6.67 16.34 7.42
CA ASN A 181 -7.99 16.63 6.89
C ASN A 181 -8.83 17.34 7.95
N ASP A 182 -9.69 18.25 7.53
CA ASP A 182 -10.72 18.83 8.39
C ASP A 182 -11.98 17.95 8.34
N TYR A 183 -11.93 16.84 9.10
CA TYR A 183 -12.97 15.80 9.07
C TYR A 183 -14.36 16.35 9.43
N ALA A 184 -14.45 17.33 10.33
CA ALA A 184 -15.71 17.89 10.77
C ALA A 184 -16.49 18.50 9.59
N ARG A 185 -15.80 19.15 8.66
CA ARG A 185 -16.43 19.81 7.50
C ARG A 185 -16.83 18.87 6.37
N LEU A 186 -16.38 17.61 6.38
CA LEU A 186 -16.67 16.63 5.33
C LEU A 186 -18.04 15.98 5.55
N VAL A 187 -19.09 16.81 5.50
CA VAL A 187 -20.48 16.43 5.74
C VAL A 187 -21.19 15.95 4.48
N GLY A 188 -22.27 15.21 4.65
CA GLY A 188 -23.10 14.74 3.54
C GLY A 188 -22.47 13.58 2.74
N THR A 189 -22.84 13.46 1.48
CA THR A 189 -22.41 12.34 0.62
C THR A 189 -21.19 12.73 -0.22
N PRO A 190 -20.17 11.87 -0.33
CA PRO A 190 -19.05 12.10 -1.24
C PRO A 190 -19.52 12.03 -2.70
N THR A 191 -19.07 12.99 -3.53
CA THR A 191 -19.56 13.17 -4.91
C THR A 191 -18.48 13.17 -5.98
N GLN A 192 -17.20 13.33 -5.59
CA GLN A 192 -16.11 13.56 -6.53
C GLN A 192 -14.87 12.72 -6.16
N PHE A 193 -14.00 12.50 -7.14
CA PHE A 193 -12.71 11.85 -6.95
C PHE A 193 -11.62 12.67 -7.65
N ALA A 194 -10.54 12.96 -6.94
CA ALA A 194 -9.36 13.62 -7.49
C ALA A 194 -8.28 12.58 -7.77
N PHE A 195 -7.63 12.67 -8.94
CA PHE A 195 -6.48 11.85 -9.29
C PHE A 195 -5.30 12.78 -9.56
N THR A 196 -4.19 12.59 -8.85
CA THR A 196 -2.97 13.32 -9.13
C THR A 196 -2.37 12.78 -10.42
N MET A 197 -2.31 13.61 -11.46
CA MET A 197 -1.62 13.28 -12.70
C MET A 197 -0.12 13.27 -12.41
N ALA A 198 0.60 12.25 -12.88
CA ALA A 198 2.06 12.26 -12.85
C ALA A 198 2.58 13.47 -13.65
N GLU A 199 3.60 14.17 -13.12
CA GLU A 199 4.26 15.30 -13.80
C GLU A 199 4.62 14.96 -15.25
N PRO A 200 4.43 15.87 -16.21
CA PRO A 200 4.84 15.65 -17.60
C PRO A 200 6.36 15.51 -17.67
N GLY A 201 6.86 14.34 -18.01
CA GLY A 201 8.30 14.07 -18.15
C GLY A 201 8.80 12.74 -17.56
N ARG A 202 8.01 12.05 -16.75
CA ARG A 202 8.26 10.65 -16.41
C ARG A 202 7.29 9.77 -17.18
N SER A 203 7.80 8.81 -17.95
CA SER A 203 6.98 7.76 -18.57
C SER A 203 6.02 7.20 -17.54
N PRO A 204 4.71 7.30 -17.78
CA PRO A 204 3.75 6.67 -16.89
C PRO A 204 3.88 5.16 -17.06
N THR A 205 4.43 4.48 -16.09
CA THR A 205 4.00 3.11 -15.85
C THR A 205 2.50 3.21 -15.62
N GLN A 206 1.71 2.60 -16.47
CA GLN A 206 0.26 2.75 -16.56
C GLN A 206 -0.39 2.71 -15.17
N ALA A 207 -0.72 3.88 -14.64
CA ALA A 207 -1.66 3.99 -13.54
C ALA A 207 -3.04 3.69 -14.13
N THR A 208 -3.44 2.42 -14.10
CA THR A 208 -4.80 2.02 -14.42
C THR A 208 -5.69 2.60 -13.32
N SER A 209 -6.41 3.66 -13.65
CA SER A 209 -7.48 4.20 -12.81
C SER A 209 -8.55 3.13 -12.68
N ALA A 210 -8.46 2.30 -11.65
CA ALA A 210 -9.48 1.32 -11.36
C ALA A 210 -10.53 1.95 -10.46
N PHE A 211 -11.69 2.23 -11.02
CA PHE A 211 -12.89 2.57 -10.29
C PHE A 211 -13.79 1.33 -10.29
N LEU A 212 -13.97 0.71 -9.13
CA LEU A 212 -14.91 -0.38 -8.95
C LEU A 212 -16.01 0.08 -7.99
N LYS A 213 -17.21 0.32 -8.51
CA LYS A 213 -18.43 0.51 -7.70
C LYS A 213 -19.25 -0.76 -7.77
N VAL A 214 -19.36 -1.46 -6.65
CA VAL A 214 -20.24 -2.63 -6.51
C VAL A 214 -21.49 -2.21 -5.76
N ILE A 215 -22.65 -2.38 -6.39
CA ILE A 215 -23.96 -2.18 -5.74
C ILE A 215 -24.41 -3.55 -5.24
N PRO A 216 -24.83 -3.71 -3.99
CA PRO A 216 -25.24 -5.00 -3.48
C PRO A 216 -26.50 -5.48 -4.18
N SER A 217 -26.41 -6.64 -4.82
CA SER A 217 -27.55 -7.50 -5.11
C SER A 217 -27.47 -8.70 -4.19
N PRO A 218 -28.58 -9.29 -3.75
CA PRO A 218 -28.58 -10.39 -2.79
C PRO A 218 -28.09 -11.73 -3.37
N CYS A 219 -27.23 -11.69 -4.38
CA CYS A 219 -26.68 -12.87 -5.03
C CYS A 219 -25.18 -12.69 -5.25
N TRP A 220 -24.40 -13.69 -4.92
CA TRP A 220 -22.96 -13.80 -5.06
C TRP A 220 -22.47 -13.30 -6.43
N VAL A 221 -21.81 -12.15 -6.49
CA VAL A 221 -21.21 -11.66 -7.73
C VAL A 221 -19.70 -11.85 -7.65
N ALA A 222 -19.19 -12.74 -8.50
CA ALA A 222 -17.78 -12.76 -8.87
C ALA A 222 -17.50 -11.52 -9.72
N ALA A 223 -16.72 -10.56 -9.20
CA ALA A 223 -16.33 -9.39 -9.97
C ALA A 223 -15.29 -9.79 -11.02
N SER A 224 -15.68 -9.73 -12.29
CA SER A 224 -14.79 -9.88 -13.43
C SER A 224 -14.31 -8.47 -13.85
N LEU A 225 -13.01 -8.21 -13.72
CA LEU A 225 -12.39 -6.98 -14.19
C LEU A 225 -12.10 -7.14 -15.69
N THR A 226 -12.89 -6.54 -16.55
CA THR A 226 -12.55 -6.36 -17.96
C THR A 226 -12.01 -4.95 -18.18
N PRO A 227 -10.81 -4.76 -18.73
CA PRO A 227 -10.36 -3.45 -19.16
C PRO A 227 -11.16 -3.03 -20.40
N GLU A 228 -11.92 -1.95 -20.29
CA GLU A 228 -12.60 -1.35 -21.42
C GLU A 228 -11.59 -0.63 -22.31
N ASN A 229 -11.18 -1.30 -23.37
CA ASN A 229 -10.39 -0.74 -24.45
C ASN A 229 -11.34 -0.41 -25.60
N SER A 230 -11.97 0.77 -25.57
CA SER A 230 -12.78 1.25 -26.68
C SER A 230 -11.94 2.07 -27.65
N PRO A 231 -11.70 1.61 -28.89
CA PRO A 231 -11.11 2.47 -29.90
C PRO A 231 -12.20 3.42 -30.43
N HIS A 232 -11.96 4.73 -30.25
CA HIS A 232 -12.73 5.78 -30.91
C HIS A 232 -12.79 5.54 -32.43
N ARG A 233 -13.93 5.11 -32.92
CA ARG A 233 -14.27 5.17 -34.34
C ARG A 233 -14.48 6.63 -34.73
N ARG A 234 -13.53 7.20 -35.47
CA ARG A 234 -13.77 8.44 -36.20
C ARG A 234 -14.83 8.20 -37.26
N GLY A 235 -16.03 8.70 -37.02
CA GLY A 235 -17.04 8.82 -38.04
C GLY A 235 -16.62 9.91 -39.04
N LYS A 236 -16.48 9.52 -40.29
CA LYS A 236 -16.37 10.42 -41.44
C LYS A 236 -17.80 10.84 -41.79
N LEU A 237 -18.07 12.12 -41.73
CA LEU A 237 -19.30 12.70 -42.29
C LEU A 237 -19.14 12.96 -43.78
N PRO A 238 -20.24 12.87 -44.55
CA PRO A 238 -20.26 13.07 -45.98
C PRO A 238 -20.08 14.54 -46.39
#